data_9652e6f6290d308fd61e12abdafffec7
#
_entry.id   9652e6f6290d308fd61e12abdafffec7
#
_cell.length_a   1.000
_cell.length_b   1.000
_cell.length_c   1.000
_cell.angle_alpha   90.00
_cell.angle_beta   90.00
_cell.angle_gamma   90.00
#
_symmetry.space_group_name_H-M   'P 1'
#
loop_
_entity.id
_entity.type
_entity.pdbx_description
1 polymer ?
#
loop_
_entity_poly.entity_id
_entity_poly.type
_entity_poly.pdbx_seq_one_letter_code
_entity_poly.pdbx_strand_id
1 'polypeptide(L)'
;MNTLFDKIWDAHVVTTVEDGPTQLYIDRLYCHEVTSPQAFAGLRERGIGVLRPEKVFCMPDHNTPTHDQDKEIEDPISKTQVDTLTKNAKDFGLTHYGMMHPKNGIIHVVGPERGLTLPGMTIVCGDSHTSTHGAMGAIAFGIGTSEVEMVLASQ
;
A
#
# COMPACT_ATOMS: atom_id res chain seq x y z
N MET A 1 -10.16 -30.79 -4.47
CA MET A 1 -10.65 -29.67 -5.34
C MET A 1 -10.21 -28.39 -4.66
N ASN A 2 -9.39 -27.57 -5.30
CA ASN A 2 -8.83 -26.36 -4.69
C ASN A 2 -9.87 -25.22 -4.74
N THR A 3 -9.99 -24.49 -3.65
CA THR A 3 -10.79 -23.26 -3.59
C THR A 3 -10.13 -22.14 -4.39
N LEU A 4 -10.81 -21.01 -4.59
CA LEU A 4 -10.20 -19.82 -5.19
C LEU A 4 -9.01 -19.33 -4.35
N PHE A 5 -9.16 -19.36 -3.02
CA PHE A 5 -8.09 -19.01 -2.10
C PHE A 5 -6.85 -19.89 -2.33
N ASP A 6 -7.00 -21.21 -2.33
CA ASP A 6 -5.88 -22.15 -2.54
C ASP A 6 -5.14 -21.86 -3.84
N LYS A 7 -5.89 -21.58 -4.92
CA LYS A 7 -5.30 -21.30 -6.24
C LYS A 7 -4.46 -20.02 -6.26
N ILE A 8 -4.96 -18.96 -5.60
CA ILE A 8 -4.23 -17.69 -5.52
C ILE A 8 -3.04 -17.87 -4.58
N TRP A 9 -3.25 -18.48 -3.41
CA TRP A 9 -2.21 -18.74 -2.44
C TRP A 9 -1.04 -19.51 -3.06
N ASP A 10 -1.31 -20.68 -3.63
CA ASP A 10 -0.29 -21.56 -4.23
C ASP A 10 0.50 -20.86 -5.34
N ALA A 11 -0.15 -19.97 -6.10
CA ALA A 11 0.49 -19.20 -7.16
C ALA A 11 1.44 -18.10 -6.65
N HIS A 12 1.30 -17.69 -5.38
CA HIS A 12 2.07 -16.60 -4.79
C HIS A 12 3.05 -17.05 -3.70
N VAL A 13 3.04 -18.33 -3.34
CA VAL A 13 4.04 -18.87 -2.39
C VAL A 13 5.43 -18.81 -3.00
N VAL A 14 6.31 -18.05 -2.36
CA VAL A 14 7.73 -17.99 -2.72
C VAL A 14 8.49 -19.12 -2.03
N THR A 15 8.26 -19.26 -0.72
CA THR A 15 8.85 -20.34 0.09
C THR A 15 8.03 -20.57 1.37
N THR A 16 8.12 -21.76 1.88
CA THR A 16 7.59 -22.11 3.19
C THR A 16 8.76 -22.55 4.08
N VAL A 17 8.91 -21.88 5.22
CA VAL A 17 9.92 -22.24 6.19
C VAL A 17 9.39 -23.43 7.00
N GLU A 18 10.20 -24.47 7.16
CA GLU A 18 9.84 -25.63 7.99
C GLU A 18 9.55 -25.16 9.43
N ASP A 19 8.41 -25.53 9.96
CA ASP A 19 7.88 -25.08 11.25
C ASP A 19 7.79 -23.54 11.42
N GLY A 20 7.72 -22.81 10.30
CA GLY A 20 7.73 -21.35 10.26
C GLY A 20 6.71 -20.74 9.31
N PRO A 21 6.84 -19.44 9.02
CA PRO A 21 5.90 -18.73 8.16
C PRO A 21 6.07 -19.12 6.68
N THR A 22 4.99 -18.91 5.93
CA THR A 22 5.01 -18.93 4.46
C THR A 22 5.26 -17.52 3.95
N GLN A 23 6.22 -17.35 3.04
CA GLN A 23 6.49 -16.10 2.35
C GLN A 23 5.68 -16.05 1.06
N LEU A 24 4.94 -14.97 0.89
CA LEU A 24 4.13 -14.71 -0.30
C LEU A 24 4.72 -13.56 -1.11
N TYR A 25 4.72 -13.70 -2.41
CA TYR A 25 4.91 -12.57 -3.32
C TYR A 25 3.70 -11.65 -3.25
N ILE A 26 3.93 -10.33 -3.21
CA ILE A 26 2.87 -9.32 -3.14
C ILE A 26 2.74 -8.58 -4.46
N ASP A 27 1.59 -8.74 -5.13
CA ASP A 27 1.33 -8.07 -6.41
C ASP A 27 1.15 -6.57 -6.28
N ARG A 28 0.60 -6.12 -5.14
CA ARG A 28 0.26 -4.71 -4.95
C ARG A 28 0.44 -4.27 -3.51
N LEU A 29 1.19 -3.20 -3.32
CA LEU A 29 1.25 -2.50 -2.05
C LEU A 29 0.56 -1.14 -2.20
N TYR A 30 -0.39 -0.87 -1.32
CA TYR A 30 -0.97 0.45 -1.14
C TYR A 30 -0.34 1.15 0.06
N CYS A 31 -0.01 2.43 -0.09
CA CYS A 31 0.57 3.27 0.96
C CYS A 31 -0.26 4.51 1.18
N HIS A 32 -0.62 4.77 2.42
CA HIS A 32 -1.25 6.02 2.85
C HIS A 32 -0.37 6.77 3.87
N GLU A 33 -0.76 7.97 4.25
CA GLU A 33 0.07 8.90 4.99
C GLU A 33 0.29 8.54 6.47
N VAL A 34 -0.56 7.66 7.04
CA VAL A 34 -0.50 7.37 8.48
C VAL A 34 0.54 6.32 8.82
N THR A 35 0.58 5.20 8.09
CA THR A 35 1.41 4.02 8.44
C THR A 35 2.70 3.90 7.63
N SER A 36 2.79 4.56 6.47
CA SER A 36 3.95 4.41 5.59
C SER A 36 5.20 5.24 5.96
N PRO A 37 5.13 6.37 6.70
CA PRO A 37 6.29 7.21 6.94
C PRO A 37 7.48 6.49 7.58
N GLN A 38 7.24 5.66 8.60
CA GLN A 38 8.29 4.91 9.29
C GLN A 38 8.91 3.84 8.39
N ALA A 39 8.12 3.18 7.54
CA ALA A 39 8.62 2.21 6.59
C ALA A 39 9.63 2.84 5.62
N PHE A 40 9.32 4.01 5.07
CA PHE A 40 10.25 4.76 4.22
C PHE A 40 11.47 5.29 4.98
N ALA A 41 11.32 5.66 6.25
CA ALA A 41 12.45 6.04 7.11
C ALA A 41 13.42 4.87 7.29
N GLY A 42 12.90 3.66 7.57
CA GLY A 42 13.71 2.45 7.67
C GLY A 42 14.50 2.12 6.39
N LEU A 43 13.86 2.28 5.21
CA LEU A 43 14.57 2.13 3.93
C LEU A 43 15.75 3.11 3.80
N ARG A 44 15.55 4.39 4.17
CA ARG A 44 16.62 5.40 4.12
C ARG A 44 17.74 5.09 5.09
N GLU A 45 17.42 4.67 6.31
CA GLU A 45 18.42 4.28 7.32
C GLU A 45 19.30 3.12 6.84
N ARG A 46 18.70 2.19 6.15
CA ARG A 46 19.39 1.02 5.57
C ARG A 46 20.05 1.32 4.22
N GLY A 47 19.85 2.49 3.64
CA GLY A 47 20.41 2.87 2.34
C GLY A 47 19.88 2.03 1.17
N ILE A 48 18.64 1.52 1.26
CA ILE A 48 18.03 0.69 0.22
C ILE A 48 16.83 1.40 -0.42
N GLY A 49 16.55 1.06 -1.68
CA GLY A 49 15.42 1.58 -2.43
C GLY A 49 14.19 0.68 -2.36
N VAL A 50 13.15 1.09 -3.06
CA VAL A 50 11.97 0.24 -3.29
C VAL A 50 12.28 -0.72 -4.44
N LEU A 51 12.08 -2.02 -4.21
CA LEU A 51 12.43 -3.06 -5.20
C LEU A 51 11.56 -2.97 -6.46
N ARG A 52 10.26 -2.79 -6.30
CA ARG A 52 9.28 -2.79 -7.40
C ARG A 52 8.38 -1.55 -7.32
N PRO A 53 8.91 -0.35 -7.65
CA PRO A 53 8.17 0.92 -7.51
C PRO A 53 6.89 0.95 -8.34
N GLU A 54 6.81 0.23 -9.45
CA GLU A 54 5.62 0.12 -10.29
C GLU A 54 4.47 -0.69 -9.65
N LYS A 55 4.76 -1.40 -8.57
CA LYS A 55 3.77 -2.17 -7.79
C LYS A 55 3.23 -1.39 -6.58
N VAL A 56 3.79 -0.22 -6.30
CA VAL A 56 3.45 0.59 -5.13
C VAL A 56 2.64 1.81 -5.53
N PHE A 57 1.50 2.02 -4.88
CA PHE A 57 0.62 3.16 -5.12
C PHE A 57 0.38 3.92 -3.82
N CYS A 58 0.65 5.23 -3.85
CA CYS A 58 0.53 6.11 -2.71
C CYS A 58 -0.68 7.04 -2.88
N MET A 59 -1.55 7.08 -1.88
CA MET A 59 -2.71 7.98 -1.82
C MET A 59 -2.94 8.42 -0.39
N PRO A 60 -3.03 9.73 -0.10
CA PRO A 60 -3.50 10.20 1.19
C PRO A 60 -5.03 10.14 1.22
N ASP A 61 -5.60 9.53 2.25
CA ASP A 61 -7.04 9.35 2.40
C ASP A 61 -7.54 9.34 3.85
N HIS A 62 -6.65 9.38 4.83
CA HIS A 62 -7.01 9.40 6.26
C HIS A 62 -7.02 10.81 6.84
N ASN A 63 -5.95 11.58 6.60
CA ASN A 63 -5.75 12.92 7.17
C ASN A 63 -5.92 14.03 6.12
N THR A 64 -6.79 13.79 5.16
CA THR A 64 -7.16 14.77 4.14
C THR A 64 -8.52 15.39 4.47
N PRO A 65 -8.71 16.69 4.26
CA PRO A 65 -10.02 17.33 4.43
C PRO A 65 -11.01 16.76 3.39
N THR A 66 -12.28 16.69 3.78
CA THR A 66 -13.37 16.21 2.90
C THR A 66 -13.92 17.31 1.99
N HIS A 67 -13.56 18.56 2.24
CA HIS A 67 -13.93 19.74 1.45
C HIS A 67 -12.76 20.71 1.43
N ASP A 68 -12.80 21.70 0.54
CA ASP A 68 -11.76 22.72 0.41
C ASP A 68 -10.33 22.15 0.27
N GLN A 69 -10.19 21.04 -0.45
CA GLN A 69 -8.90 20.36 -0.63
C GLN A 69 -7.87 21.18 -1.41
N ASP A 70 -8.28 22.27 -2.03
CA ASP A 70 -7.43 23.27 -2.66
C ASP A 70 -6.76 24.23 -1.66
N LYS A 71 -7.20 24.19 -0.41
CA LYS A 71 -6.61 24.97 0.69
C LYS A 71 -5.56 24.14 1.45
N GLU A 72 -4.77 24.86 2.22
CA GLU A 72 -3.80 24.22 3.11
C GLU A 72 -4.50 23.43 4.22
N ILE A 73 -3.97 22.27 4.58
CA ILE A 73 -4.46 21.46 5.70
C ILE A 73 -4.17 22.23 6.99
N GLU A 74 -5.22 22.59 7.73
CA GLU A 74 -5.10 23.43 8.94
C GLU A 74 -4.43 22.69 10.10
N ASP A 75 -4.70 21.39 10.27
CA ASP A 75 -4.05 20.60 11.31
C ASP A 75 -2.59 20.28 10.93
N PRO A 76 -1.62 20.75 11.72
CA PRO A 76 -0.21 20.62 11.38
C PRO A 76 0.29 19.16 11.38
N ILE A 77 -0.34 18.29 12.16
CA ILE A 77 0.03 16.86 12.20
C ILE A 77 -0.41 16.20 10.91
N SER A 78 -1.68 16.37 10.54
CA SER A 78 -2.24 15.86 9.28
C SER A 78 -1.47 16.38 8.08
N LYS A 79 -1.16 17.69 8.05
CA LYS A 79 -0.33 18.29 7.00
C LYS A 79 1.03 17.62 6.89
N THR A 80 1.72 17.44 8.02
CA THR A 80 3.04 16.81 8.04
C THR A 80 2.98 15.38 7.49
N GLN A 81 1.96 14.62 7.81
CA GLN A 81 1.79 13.25 7.32
C GLN A 81 1.56 13.21 5.81
N VAL A 82 0.66 14.04 5.28
CA VAL A 82 0.36 14.13 3.84
C VAL A 82 1.59 14.62 3.06
N ASP A 83 2.28 15.65 3.55
CA ASP A 83 3.50 16.18 2.93
C ASP A 83 4.63 15.11 2.95
N THR A 84 4.73 14.34 4.03
CA THR A 84 5.71 13.25 4.15
C THR A 84 5.43 12.14 3.14
N LEU A 85 4.18 11.72 2.97
CA LEU A 85 3.81 10.74 1.94
C LEU A 85 4.17 11.24 0.54
N THR A 86 3.83 12.50 0.25
CA THR A 86 4.14 13.13 -1.04
C THR A 86 5.65 13.14 -1.30
N LYS A 87 6.44 13.54 -0.28
CA LYS A 87 7.90 13.52 -0.37
C LYS A 87 8.44 12.11 -0.57
N ASN A 88 7.96 11.14 0.18
CA ASN A 88 8.39 9.74 0.07
C ASN A 88 8.10 9.18 -1.32
N ALA A 89 6.89 9.37 -1.83
CA ALA A 89 6.52 8.92 -3.16
C ALA A 89 7.42 9.51 -4.25
N LYS A 90 7.76 10.80 -4.13
CA LYS A 90 8.69 11.47 -5.05
C LYS A 90 10.12 10.92 -4.94
N ASP A 91 10.64 10.81 -3.73
CA ASP A 91 12.02 10.37 -3.47
C ASP A 91 12.27 8.94 -3.98
N PHE A 92 11.28 8.06 -3.86
CA PHE A 92 11.37 6.66 -4.28
C PHE A 92 10.77 6.37 -5.67
N GLY A 93 10.31 7.39 -6.39
CA GLY A 93 9.80 7.25 -7.76
C GLY A 93 8.48 6.47 -7.86
N LEU A 94 7.59 6.60 -6.87
CA LEU A 94 6.35 5.85 -6.76
C LEU A 94 5.18 6.57 -7.44
N THR A 95 4.18 5.82 -7.86
CA THR A 95 2.91 6.40 -8.32
C THR A 95 2.18 7.03 -7.14
N HIS A 96 1.90 8.33 -7.24
CA HIS A 96 1.25 9.11 -6.21
C HIS A 96 0.01 9.84 -6.74
N TYR A 97 -1.13 9.55 -6.13
CA TYR A 97 -2.38 10.28 -6.35
C TYR A 97 -2.64 11.16 -5.12
N GLY A 98 -1.91 12.28 -5.04
CA GLY A 98 -2.01 13.24 -3.94
C GLY A 98 -3.32 14.01 -3.92
N MET A 99 -3.52 14.85 -2.91
CA MET A 99 -4.66 15.77 -2.86
C MET A 99 -4.78 16.56 -4.18
N MET A 100 -6.00 16.85 -4.63
CA MET A 100 -6.31 17.51 -5.92
C MET A 100 -5.93 16.71 -7.17
N HIS A 101 -5.28 15.57 -7.05
CA HIS A 101 -5.06 14.72 -8.21
C HIS A 101 -6.40 14.10 -8.66
N PRO A 102 -6.76 14.12 -9.98
CA PRO A 102 -8.08 13.62 -10.44
C PRO A 102 -8.34 12.13 -10.21
N LYS A 103 -7.34 11.40 -9.75
CA LYS A 103 -7.44 9.98 -9.33
C LYS A 103 -7.30 9.79 -7.83
N ASN A 104 -7.25 10.87 -7.03
CA ASN A 104 -7.23 10.75 -5.58
C ASN A 104 -8.60 10.32 -5.05
N GLY A 105 -8.62 9.67 -3.92
CA GLY A 105 -9.80 9.23 -3.18
C GLY A 105 -9.43 8.19 -2.15
N ILE A 106 -10.42 7.56 -1.55
CA ILE A 106 -10.22 6.47 -0.60
C ILE A 106 -9.49 5.32 -1.31
N ILE A 107 -8.35 4.91 -0.77
CA ILE A 107 -7.42 3.97 -1.43
C ILE A 107 -8.11 2.64 -1.79
N HIS A 108 -8.98 2.14 -0.91
CA HIS A 108 -9.71 0.89 -1.11
C HIS A 108 -10.91 1.01 -2.09
N VAL A 109 -11.27 2.23 -2.49
CA VAL A 109 -12.25 2.51 -3.55
C VAL A 109 -11.51 2.75 -4.87
N VAL A 110 -10.48 3.59 -4.86
CA VAL A 110 -9.69 3.91 -6.04
C VAL A 110 -8.99 2.67 -6.62
N GLY A 111 -8.49 1.78 -5.76
CA GLY A 111 -7.85 0.54 -6.20
C GLY A 111 -8.69 -0.25 -7.20
N PRO A 112 -9.91 -0.68 -6.83
CA PRO A 112 -10.84 -1.36 -7.76
C PRO A 112 -11.27 -0.51 -8.93
N GLU A 113 -11.69 0.74 -8.70
CA GLU A 113 -12.22 1.61 -9.76
C GLU A 113 -11.22 1.92 -10.87
N ARG A 114 -9.93 1.92 -10.56
CA ARG A 114 -8.84 2.19 -11.51
C ARG A 114 -8.18 0.92 -12.05
N GLY A 115 -8.70 -0.25 -11.72
CA GLY A 115 -8.11 -1.52 -12.14
C GLY A 115 -6.73 -1.78 -11.52
N LEU A 116 -6.42 -1.17 -10.37
CA LEU A 116 -5.21 -1.43 -9.63
C LEU A 116 -5.36 -2.70 -8.77
N THR A 117 -6.59 -3.00 -8.36
CA THR A 117 -7.00 -4.25 -7.72
C THR A 117 -7.67 -5.14 -8.75
N LEU A 118 -7.14 -6.33 -8.97
CA LEU A 118 -7.67 -7.31 -9.92
C LEU A 118 -7.88 -8.67 -9.24
N PRO A 119 -8.82 -9.49 -9.74
CA PRO A 119 -8.97 -10.86 -9.26
C PRO A 119 -7.65 -11.65 -9.39
N GLY A 120 -7.38 -12.48 -8.40
CA GLY A 120 -6.20 -13.33 -8.39
C GLY A 120 -4.92 -12.67 -7.85
N MET A 121 -4.96 -11.39 -7.46
CA MET A 121 -3.82 -10.69 -6.86
C MET A 121 -3.68 -10.96 -5.36
N THR A 122 -2.46 -10.79 -4.87
CA THR A 122 -2.14 -10.56 -3.45
C THR A 122 -1.94 -9.06 -3.22
N ILE A 123 -2.65 -8.48 -2.24
CA ILE A 123 -2.69 -7.04 -1.99
C ILE A 123 -2.50 -6.77 -0.50
N VAL A 124 -1.60 -5.86 -0.17
CA VAL A 124 -1.39 -5.43 1.21
C VAL A 124 -1.38 -3.90 1.33
N CYS A 125 -1.71 -3.43 2.53
CA CYS A 125 -1.68 -2.03 2.92
C CYS A 125 -1.52 -1.95 4.44
N GLY A 126 -0.98 -0.87 4.95
CA GLY A 126 -0.93 -0.60 6.38
C GLY A 126 -2.28 -0.18 6.99
N ASP A 127 -3.38 -0.73 6.52
CA ASP A 127 -4.76 -0.42 6.89
C ASP A 127 -5.56 -1.70 7.08
N SER A 128 -6.36 -1.76 8.17
CA SER A 128 -7.19 -2.92 8.52
C SER A 128 -8.31 -3.20 7.50
N HIS A 129 -8.76 -2.19 6.74
CA HIS A 129 -9.81 -2.33 5.74
C HIS A 129 -9.32 -2.91 4.40
N THR A 130 -8.04 -3.25 4.28
CA THR A 130 -7.46 -3.85 3.07
C THR A 130 -8.16 -5.14 2.66
N SER A 131 -8.70 -5.90 3.60
CA SER A 131 -9.44 -7.14 3.32
C SER A 131 -10.68 -6.94 2.43
N THR A 132 -11.18 -5.71 2.28
CA THR A 132 -12.29 -5.39 1.37
C THR A 132 -12.00 -5.77 -0.08
N HIS A 133 -10.74 -5.77 -0.49
CA HIS A 133 -10.34 -6.20 -1.85
C HIS A 133 -10.62 -7.69 -2.11
N GLY A 134 -10.86 -8.48 -1.06
CA GLY A 134 -11.34 -9.85 -1.18
C GLY A 134 -12.66 -9.96 -1.94
N ALA A 135 -13.52 -8.94 -1.88
CA ALA A 135 -14.75 -8.87 -2.66
C ALA A 135 -14.49 -8.85 -4.18
N MET A 136 -13.29 -8.46 -4.61
CA MET A 136 -12.85 -8.46 -6.01
C MET A 136 -12.12 -9.75 -6.39
N GLY A 137 -12.09 -10.77 -5.52
CA GLY A 137 -11.40 -12.03 -5.77
C GLY A 137 -9.87 -11.94 -5.60
N ALA A 138 -9.36 -11.03 -4.78
CA ALA A 138 -7.96 -10.94 -4.37
C ALA A 138 -7.75 -11.58 -2.98
N ILE A 139 -6.54 -12.02 -2.68
CA ILE A 139 -6.11 -12.24 -1.30
C ILE A 139 -5.55 -10.91 -0.79
N ALA A 140 -6.25 -10.30 0.16
CA ALA A 140 -5.90 -8.97 0.62
C ALA A 140 -6.01 -8.86 2.15
N PHE A 141 -5.01 -8.23 2.78
CA PHE A 141 -4.97 -8.07 4.23
C PHE A 141 -4.14 -6.86 4.66
N GLY A 142 -4.47 -6.35 5.85
CA GLY A 142 -3.71 -5.29 6.49
C GLY A 142 -2.41 -5.84 7.08
N ILE A 143 -1.35 -5.04 7.02
CA ILE A 143 -0.03 -5.37 7.58
C ILE A 143 0.49 -4.24 8.46
N GLY A 144 1.41 -4.56 9.36
CA GLY A 144 2.08 -3.57 10.20
C GLY A 144 3.14 -2.77 9.44
N THR A 145 3.57 -1.66 10.04
CA THR A 145 4.55 -0.74 9.44
C THR A 145 5.87 -1.42 9.09
N SER A 146 6.36 -2.34 9.93
CA SER A 146 7.59 -3.11 9.66
C SER A 146 7.42 -4.04 8.46
N GLU A 147 6.22 -4.59 8.27
CA GLU A 147 5.91 -5.44 7.12
C GLU A 147 5.77 -4.59 5.85
N VAL A 148 5.23 -3.36 5.95
CA VAL A 148 5.25 -2.41 4.82
C VAL A 148 6.69 -2.14 4.37
N GLU A 149 7.64 -1.93 5.31
CA GLU A 149 9.06 -1.78 4.99
C GLU A 149 9.60 -3.02 4.26
N MET A 150 9.27 -4.22 4.77
CA MET A 150 9.70 -5.47 4.13
C MET A 150 9.19 -5.59 2.70
N VAL A 151 7.89 -5.33 2.47
CA VAL A 151 7.31 -5.38 1.12
C VAL A 151 7.91 -4.32 0.20
N LEU A 152 8.18 -3.11 0.68
CA LEU A 152 8.88 -2.08 -0.11
C LEU A 152 10.28 -2.55 -0.53
N ALA A 153 10.98 -3.26 0.37
CA ALA A 153 12.37 -3.69 0.16
C ALA A 153 12.51 -4.96 -0.68
N SER A 154 11.54 -5.89 -0.61
CA SER A 154 11.67 -7.25 -1.16
C SER A 154 10.50 -7.72 -2.01
N GLN A 155 9.37 -7.07 -1.97
CA GLN A 155 8.10 -7.37 -2.62
C GLN A 155 7.48 -8.68 -2.10
#